data_59dc7c5fbfd32b18db31df90770a6082
#
_entry.id   59dc7c5fbfd32b18db31df90770a6082
#
_cell.length_a   1.000
_cell.length_b   1.000
_cell.length_c   1.000
_cell.angle_alpha   90.00
_cell.angle_beta   90.00
_cell.angle_gamma   90.00
#
_symmetry.space_group_name_H-M   'P 1'
#
loop_
_entity.id
_entity.type
_entity.pdbx_description
1 polymer ?
#
loop_
_entity_poly.entity_id
_entity_poly.type
_entity_poly.pdbx_seq_one_letter_code
_entity_poly.pdbx_strand_id
1 'polypeptide(L)'
;MLSVNDLSINFGGNVLFSRVDLQFTPGNCYGIIGANGAGKSTFIKILSGELEPSTGTVTIAAKKRMSVLKQNQNMYDDYTVMDTVIMGNQRLYDCGKEKDAIYDKPDFDDADGIRAAELEEEFAELGGWEAESDASRILQGLGVSPDFHGTMMRDMDPRLKVKVLLAQALFGSPDIILLDEPTNNLDLASVVWLEDFLMDYEGTVLVVSHDRYFLNNVCTHIVDIDYGKIKMYVGNYDFWYESSQLMQKLIKDQNKKAEQKIAELQSFISRFAANKSKSRQATSRRKLLDKLTVEEMPASGRRYPWVGFKADREPGKDRLFVTEVSKTVDGVKLLNNISFIVGKEDKIAILGKNELAVTMLFKILMGEEEPDSGTVKWGASTTQAYFPKDHNSYFENCDYDLMDWMRQFSEDKRESYLRTFLGRMLFSGDDVYKPVKVLSGGEKVRCMISKMMLSGANFLVLDQPTNHLDLESIAALNNGLEAFKYNIIFSSHDHQLTQTVANRIIEITDDGIIDRMCTFDEYMNLTGGTIPER
;
A
#
# COMPACT_ATOMS: atom_id res chain seq x y z
N MET A 1 24.23 -9.55 -6.82
CA MET A 1 24.00 -8.48 -7.79
C MET A 1 22.97 -8.95 -8.79
N LEU A 2 21.91 -8.19 -9.01
CA LEU A 2 20.85 -8.42 -9.97
C LEU A 2 20.95 -7.31 -11.02
N SER A 3 20.97 -7.66 -12.31
CA SER A 3 21.11 -6.70 -13.42
C SER A 3 20.01 -6.90 -14.45
N VAL A 4 19.48 -5.81 -14.95
CA VAL A 4 18.45 -5.74 -15.98
C VAL A 4 19.02 -4.96 -17.16
N ASN A 5 18.96 -5.53 -18.37
CA ASN A 5 19.52 -4.94 -19.57
C ASN A 5 18.48 -4.91 -20.71
N ASP A 6 18.26 -3.71 -21.28
CA ASP A 6 17.33 -3.40 -22.39
C ASP A 6 15.94 -4.04 -22.23
N LEU A 7 15.45 -4.07 -20.97
CA LEU A 7 14.19 -4.74 -20.63
C LEU A 7 13.01 -3.96 -21.15
N SER A 8 12.10 -4.66 -21.85
CA SER A 8 10.82 -4.08 -22.29
C SER A 8 9.70 -5.11 -22.17
N ILE A 9 8.49 -4.64 -21.85
CA ILE A 9 7.29 -5.46 -21.79
C ILE A 9 6.12 -4.78 -22.50
N ASN A 10 5.42 -5.54 -23.32
CA ASN A 10 4.27 -5.07 -24.09
C ASN A 10 3.14 -6.10 -24.01
N PHE A 11 1.94 -5.67 -23.69
CA PHE A 11 0.72 -6.47 -23.69
C PHE A 11 -0.28 -5.94 -24.73
N GLY A 12 -0.51 -6.72 -25.79
CA GLY A 12 -1.53 -6.39 -26.79
C GLY A 12 -1.38 -5.02 -27.45
N GLY A 13 -0.12 -4.55 -27.63
CA GLY A 13 0.17 -3.22 -28.19
C GLY A 13 0.35 -2.11 -27.17
N ASN A 14 0.03 -2.35 -25.89
CA ASN A 14 0.30 -1.41 -24.79
C ASN A 14 1.68 -1.68 -24.18
N VAL A 15 2.59 -0.72 -24.31
CA VAL A 15 3.94 -0.78 -23.72
C VAL A 15 3.84 -0.30 -22.27
N LEU A 16 4.13 -1.19 -21.31
CA LEU A 16 4.20 -0.80 -19.89
C LEU A 16 5.50 -0.04 -19.60
N PHE A 17 6.63 -0.58 -20.05
CA PHE A 17 7.92 0.10 -20.00
C PHE A 17 8.85 -0.47 -21.06
N SER A 18 9.85 0.34 -21.47
CA SER A 18 10.77 -0.02 -22.53
C SER A 18 12.19 0.47 -22.29
N ARG A 19 13.17 -0.32 -22.76
CA ARG A 19 14.61 -0.01 -22.72
C ARG A 19 15.08 0.33 -21.31
N VAL A 20 14.84 -0.58 -20.38
CA VAL A 20 15.19 -0.41 -18.97
C VAL A 20 16.53 -1.07 -18.71
N ASP A 21 17.49 -0.28 -18.23
CA ASP A 21 18.79 -0.74 -17.76
C ASP A 21 18.93 -0.37 -16.29
N LEU A 22 19.01 -1.37 -15.40
CA LEU A 22 19.12 -1.19 -13.96
C LEU A 22 20.08 -2.20 -13.36
N GLN A 23 20.69 -1.79 -12.24
CA GLN A 23 21.60 -2.62 -11.48
C GLN A 23 21.28 -2.51 -9.99
N PHE A 24 21.04 -3.65 -9.35
CA PHE A 24 20.73 -3.74 -7.94
C PHE A 24 21.90 -4.37 -7.19
N THR A 25 22.36 -3.69 -6.14
CA THR A 25 23.54 -4.07 -5.36
C THR A 25 23.18 -4.50 -3.96
N PRO A 26 23.93 -5.43 -3.33
CA PRO A 26 23.73 -5.84 -1.95
C PRO A 26 23.82 -4.67 -0.95
N GLY A 27 23.21 -4.84 0.22
CA GLY A 27 23.16 -3.81 1.27
C GLY A 27 22.24 -2.63 0.94
N ASN A 28 21.33 -2.80 -0.04
CA ASN A 28 20.38 -1.74 -0.40
C ASN A 28 18.96 -2.28 -0.50
N CYS A 29 18.04 -1.44 -0.06
CA CYS A 29 16.61 -1.65 -0.24
C CYS A 29 16.06 -0.68 -1.32
N TYR A 30 15.39 -1.24 -2.31
CA TYR A 30 14.84 -0.56 -3.48
C TYR A 30 13.32 -0.53 -3.40
N GLY A 31 12.73 0.63 -3.13
CA GLY A 31 11.28 0.83 -3.15
C GLY A 31 10.78 1.03 -4.59
N ILE A 32 9.96 0.12 -5.08
CA ILE A 32 9.34 0.20 -6.41
C ILE A 32 8.01 0.92 -6.29
N ILE A 33 7.90 2.06 -6.94
CA ILE A 33 6.71 2.91 -6.92
C ILE A 33 6.19 3.20 -8.32
N GLY A 34 4.93 3.57 -8.41
CA GLY A 34 4.26 3.91 -9.68
C GLY A 34 2.75 3.85 -9.52
N ALA A 35 2.02 4.48 -10.43
CA ALA A 35 0.56 4.45 -10.45
C ALA A 35 0.01 3.01 -10.52
N ASN A 36 -1.26 2.83 -10.12
CA ASN A 36 -1.93 1.54 -10.32
C ASN A 36 -1.99 1.21 -11.82
N GLY A 37 -1.58 -0.03 -12.15
CA GLY A 37 -1.46 -0.46 -13.55
C GLY A 37 -0.15 -0.04 -14.27
N ALA A 38 0.77 0.67 -13.61
CA ALA A 38 2.06 1.05 -14.20
C ALA A 38 3.00 -0.14 -14.46
N GLY A 39 2.70 -1.32 -13.89
CA GLY A 39 3.49 -2.53 -14.12
C GLY A 39 4.41 -2.92 -12.97
N LYS A 40 4.19 -2.44 -11.72
CA LYS A 40 4.99 -2.79 -10.53
C LYS A 40 5.10 -4.30 -10.30
N SER A 41 3.96 -4.96 -10.11
CA SER A 41 3.92 -6.43 -9.92
C SER A 41 4.39 -7.20 -11.17
N THR A 42 4.17 -6.66 -12.37
CA THR A 42 4.71 -7.22 -13.61
C THR A 42 6.23 -7.17 -13.62
N PHE A 43 6.82 -6.07 -13.16
CA PHE A 43 8.27 -5.94 -13.04
C PHE A 43 8.84 -6.94 -12.03
N ILE A 44 8.22 -7.10 -10.86
CA ILE A 44 8.61 -8.13 -9.87
C ILE A 44 8.53 -9.55 -10.51
N LYS A 45 7.45 -9.88 -11.24
CA LYS A 45 7.31 -11.18 -11.91
C LYS A 45 8.36 -11.44 -12.99
N ILE A 46 8.81 -10.39 -13.68
CA ILE A 46 9.92 -10.53 -14.65
C ILE A 46 11.25 -10.76 -13.92
N LEU A 47 11.49 -10.02 -12.83
CA LEU A 47 12.70 -10.20 -12.02
C LEU A 47 12.77 -11.59 -11.38
N SER A 48 11.63 -12.14 -10.95
CA SER A 48 11.53 -13.50 -10.38
C SER A 48 11.62 -14.62 -11.42
N GLY A 49 11.53 -14.29 -12.72
CA GLY A 49 11.47 -15.28 -13.80
C GLY A 49 10.09 -15.93 -13.97
N GLU A 50 9.06 -15.47 -13.28
CA GLU A 50 7.67 -15.95 -13.44
C GLU A 50 7.04 -15.47 -14.76
N LEU A 51 7.57 -14.38 -15.33
CA LEU A 51 7.11 -13.80 -16.58
C LEU A 51 8.30 -13.48 -17.49
N GLU A 52 8.25 -13.92 -18.74
CA GLU A 52 9.27 -13.58 -19.73
C GLU A 52 9.04 -12.15 -20.26
N PRO A 53 10.11 -11.32 -20.36
CA PRO A 53 10.02 -10.01 -20.97
C PRO A 53 9.83 -10.10 -22.49
N SER A 54 9.29 -9.04 -23.11
CA SER A 54 9.20 -8.96 -24.58
C SER A 54 10.57 -8.82 -25.24
N THR A 55 11.46 -8.05 -24.61
CA THR A 55 12.90 -7.91 -25.00
C THR A 55 13.75 -7.70 -23.77
N GLY A 56 15.05 -7.92 -23.89
CA GLY A 56 16.02 -7.73 -22.82
C GLY A 56 16.24 -8.96 -21.97
N THR A 57 17.07 -8.82 -20.94
CA THR A 57 17.47 -9.93 -20.06
C THR A 57 17.58 -9.49 -18.62
N VAL A 58 17.24 -10.41 -17.72
CA VAL A 58 17.51 -10.31 -16.27
C VAL A 58 18.63 -11.28 -15.94
N THR A 59 19.69 -10.81 -15.29
CA THR A 59 20.85 -11.63 -14.92
C THR A 59 21.08 -11.57 -13.42
N ILE A 60 21.14 -12.73 -12.80
CA ILE A 60 21.50 -12.91 -11.39
C ILE A 60 22.91 -13.48 -11.34
N ALA A 61 23.75 -12.95 -10.43
CA ALA A 61 25.11 -13.48 -10.23
C ALA A 61 25.04 -14.95 -9.80
N ALA A 62 25.99 -15.76 -10.32
CA ALA A 62 26.02 -17.21 -10.04
C ALA A 62 26.02 -17.52 -8.53
N LYS A 63 25.34 -18.60 -8.15
CA LYS A 63 25.19 -19.09 -6.77
C LYS A 63 24.44 -18.14 -5.83
N LYS A 64 23.75 -17.13 -6.32
CA LYS A 64 22.93 -16.24 -5.50
C LYS A 64 21.49 -16.76 -5.42
N ARG A 65 20.97 -16.82 -4.21
CA ARG A 65 19.61 -17.27 -3.95
C ARG A 65 18.65 -16.07 -3.93
N MET A 66 17.55 -16.21 -4.66
CA MET A 66 16.46 -15.24 -4.68
C MET A 66 15.24 -15.83 -3.98
N SER A 67 14.59 -15.03 -3.15
CA SER A 67 13.32 -15.34 -2.53
C SER A 67 12.25 -14.33 -2.96
N VAL A 68 11.02 -14.81 -3.12
CA VAL A 68 9.88 -14.02 -3.61
C VAL A 68 8.69 -14.25 -2.71
N LEU A 69 8.07 -13.18 -2.22
CA LEU A 69 6.83 -13.27 -1.44
C LEU A 69 5.70 -13.81 -2.33
N LYS A 70 5.18 -14.97 -1.99
CA LYS A 70 4.09 -15.62 -2.74
C LYS A 70 2.74 -15.02 -2.35
N GLN A 71 1.90 -14.73 -3.35
CA GLN A 71 0.56 -14.17 -3.14
C GLN A 71 -0.52 -15.24 -2.93
N ASN A 72 -0.28 -16.48 -3.37
CA ASN A 72 -1.24 -17.57 -3.21
C ASN A 72 -1.14 -18.18 -1.81
N GLN A 73 -2.08 -17.85 -0.95
CA GLN A 73 -2.12 -18.28 0.45
C GLN A 73 -2.36 -19.78 0.64
N ASN A 74 -2.91 -20.46 -0.35
CA ASN A 74 -3.29 -21.88 -0.26
C ASN A 74 -2.27 -22.83 -0.90
N MET A 75 -1.13 -22.30 -1.34
CA MET A 75 -0.11 -23.09 -2.02
C MET A 75 0.53 -24.16 -1.11
N TYR A 76 0.52 -23.92 0.19
CA TYR A 76 1.18 -24.76 1.21
C TYR A 76 0.20 -25.40 2.19
N ASP A 77 -1.08 -25.51 1.84
CA ASP A 77 -2.14 -26.03 2.73
C ASP A 77 -1.87 -27.44 3.29
N ASP A 78 -1.06 -28.24 2.59
CA ASP A 78 -0.70 -29.61 2.98
C ASP A 78 0.57 -29.69 3.86
N TYR A 79 1.15 -28.55 4.25
CA TYR A 79 2.37 -28.48 5.06
C TYR A 79 2.10 -27.82 6.41
N THR A 80 2.97 -28.08 7.37
CA THR A 80 2.95 -27.33 8.65
C THR A 80 3.46 -25.92 8.46
N VAL A 81 3.15 -25.05 9.42
CA VAL A 81 3.68 -23.68 9.45
C VAL A 81 5.22 -23.70 9.43
N MET A 82 5.84 -24.54 10.27
CA MET A 82 7.31 -24.67 10.34
C MET A 82 7.90 -25.18 9.04
N ASP A 83 7.38 -26.25 8.46
CA ASP A 83 7.82 -26.78 7.16
C ASP A 83 7.72 -25.70 6.07
N THR A 84 6.59 -24.96 6.05
CA THR A 84 6.35 -23.88 5.07
C THR A 84 7.43 -22.81 5.14
N VAL A 85 7.83 -22.38 6.34
CA VAL A 85 8.88 -21.37 6.48
C VAL A 85 10.24 -21.91 6.02
N ILE A 86 10.61 -23.15 6.44
CA ILE A 86 11.88 -23.77 6.06
C ILE A 86 11.98 -23.99 4.54
N MET A 87 10.85 -24.24 3.84
CA MET A 87 10.78 -24.29 2.37
C MET A 87 11.16 -22.96 1.69
N GLY A 88 11.30 -21.86 2.40
CA GLY A 88 11.95 -20.64 1.91
C GLY A 88 13.38 -20.90 1.42
N ASN A 89 14.03 -21.95 1.95
CA ASN A 89 15.23 -22.56 1.38
C ASN A 89 14.91 -24.00 0.96
N GLN A 90 14.40 -24.18 -0.25
CA GLN A 90 13.93 -25.46 -0.77
C GLN A 90 15.01 -26.55 -0.66
N ARG A 91 16.28 -26.21 -0.96
CA ARG A 91 17.38 -27.21 -0.89
C ARG A 91 17.64 -27.69 0.53
N LEU A 92 17.54 -26.80 1.51
CA LEU A 92 17.68 -27.15 2.93
C LEU A 92 16.54 -28.10 3.36
N TYR A 93 15.30 -27.77 2.98
CA TYR A 93 14.14 -28.58 3.29
C TYR A 93 14.25 -29.97 2.68
N ASP A 94 14.58 -30.07 1.39
CA ASP A 94 14.72 -31.35 0.67
C ASP A 94 15.86 -32.18 1.26
N CYS A 95 16.99 -31.57 1.59
CA CYS A 95 18.13 -32.22 2.23
C CYS A 95 17.75 -32.80 3.61
N GLY A 96 16.99 -32.04 4.42
CA GLY A 96 16.49 -32.53 5.71
C GLY A 96 15.57 -33.75 5.54
N LYS A 97 14.58 -33.66 4.64
CA LYS A 97 13.65 -34.75 4.39
C LYS A 97 14.32 -35.99 3.79
N GLU A 98 15.29 -35.81 2.86
CA GLU A 98 16.07 -36.91 2.28
C GLU A 98 16.92 -37.60 3.37
N LYS A 99 17.58 -36.83 4.22
CA LYS A 99 18.36 -37.33 5.36
C LYS A 99 17.50 -38.17 6.29
N ASP A 100 16.37 -37.62 6.75
CA ASP A 100 15.46 -38.31 7.66
C ASP A 100 14.91 -39.60 7.02
N ALA A 101 14.52 -39.54 5.75
CA ALA A 101 14.04 -40.73 5.02
C ALA A 101 15.10 -41.85 4.87
N ILE A 102 16.39 -41.47 4.78
CA ILE A 102 17.46 -42.48 4.74
C ILE A 102 17.65 -43.13 6.12
N TYR A 103 17.61 -42.37 7.21
CA TYR A 103 17.74 -42.93 8.58
C TYR A 103 16.53 -43.78 8.98
N ASP A 104 15.34 -43.50 8.42
CA ASP A 104 14.12 -44.28 8.69
C ASP A 104 14.02 -45.57 7.88
N LYS A 105 15.00 -45.87 6.98
CA LYS A 105 15.00 -47.11 6.20
C LYS A 105 15.21 -48.33 7.09
N PRO A 106 14.36 -49.38 7.01
CA PRO A 106 14.56 -50.62 7.74
C PRO A 106 15.78 -51.45 7.27
N ASP A 107 16.20 -51.25 6.00
CA ASP A 107 17.30 -51.96 5.33
C ASP A 107 18.46 -50.98 5.05
N PHE A 108 18.92 -50.27 6.08
CA PHE A 108 20.02 -49.32 5.98
C PHE A 108 21.33 -50.02 5.62
N ASP A 109 21.98 -49.67 4.52
CA ASP A 109 23.20 -50.25 4.02
C ASP A 109 24.39 -49.28 3.99
N ASP A 110 25.60 -49.75 3.58
CA ASP A 110 26.81 -48.95 3.53
C ASP A 110 26.67 -47.76 2.53
N ALA A 111 25.91 -47.91 1.46
CA ALA A 111 25.67 -46.83 0.49
C ALA A 111 24.75 -45.76 1.10
N ASP A 112 23.75 -46.15 1.86
CA ASP A 112 22.90 -45.25 2.64
C ASP A 112 23.72 -44.49 3.68
N GLY A 113 24.69 -45.15 4.33
CA GLY A 113 25.60 -44.49 5.26
C GLY A 113 26.47 -43.41 4.62
N ILE A 114 27.01 -43.64 3.43
CA ILE A 114 27.79 -42.65 2.69
C ILE A 114 26.89 -41.47 2.30
N ARG A 115 25.69 -41.75 1.77
CA ARG A 115 24.75 -40.70 1.35
C ARG A 115 24.24 -39.88 2.53
N ALA A 116 23.99 -40.50 3.69
CA ALA A 116 23.62 -39.81 4.90
C ALA A 116 24.69 -38.84 5.36
N ALA A 117 25.98 -39.26 5.31
CA ALA A 117 27.10 -38.40 5.68
C ALA A 117 27.25 -37.18 4.74
N GLU A 118 27.08 -37.37 3.43
CA GLU A 118 27.07 -36.26 2.45
C GLU A 118 25.93 -35.27 2.73
N LEU A 119 24.73 -35.79 3.05
CA LEU A 119 23.57 -34.96 3.39
C LEU A 119 23.73 -34.22 4.71
N GLU A 120 24.37 -34.83 5.71
CA GLU A 120 24.69 -34.15 6.98
C GLU A 120 25.67 -32.99 6.78
N GLU A 121 26.69 -33.19 5.94
CA GLU A 121 27.62 -32.11 5.58
C GLU A 121 26.91 -30.97 4.86
N GLU A 122 26.11 -31.30 3.84
CA GLU A 122 25.31 -30.30 3.10
C GLU A 122 24.28 -29.60 4.02
N PHE A 123 23.59 -30.36 4.87
CA PHE A 123 22.62 -29.81 5.82
C PHE A 123 23.28 -28.85 6.82
N ALA A 124 24.48 -29.18 7.31
CA ALA A 124 25.24 -28.30 8.17
C ALA A 124 25.70 -27.02 7.44
N GLU A 125 26.19 -27.15 6.19
CA GLU A 125 26.59 -25.99 5.37
C GLU A 125 25.42 -25.04 5.08
N LEU A 126 24.21 -25.58 4.94
CA LEU A 126 22.98 -24.81 4.73
C LEU A 126 22.38 -24.23 6.03
N GLY A 127 23.02 -24.44 7.18
CA GLY A 127 22.53 -23.97 8.49
C GLY A 127 21.34 -24.77 9.03
N GLY A 128 21.21 -26.03 8.63
CA GLY A 128 20.05 -26.85 8.95
C GLY A 128 19.81 -27.09 10.45
N TRP A 129 20.87 -27.14 11.25
CA TRP A 129 20.74 -27.32 12.70
C TRP A 129 20.08 -26.14 13.42
N GLU A 130 20.15 -24.95 12.85
CA GLU A 130 19.57 -23.73 13.41
C GLU A 130 18.25 -23.35 12.70
N ALA A 131 17.85 -24.09 11.66
CA ALA A 131 16.73 -23.76 10.78
C ALA A 131 15.40 -23.56 11.52
N GLU A 132 15.05 -24.49 12.44
CA GLU A 132 13.82 -24.37 13.23
C GLU A 132 13.85 -23.16 14.19
N SER A 133 15.00 -22.89 14.80
CA SER A 133 15.19 -21.75 15.70
C SER A 133 15.05 -20.43 14.93
N ASP A 134 15.69 -20.33 13.77
CA ASP A 134 15.60 -19.15 12.91
C ASP A 134 14.18 -18.93 12.37
N ALA A 135 13.52 -20.00 11.90
CA ALA A 135 12.14 -19.95 11.46
C ALA A 135 11.21 -19.50 12.61
N SER A 136 11.39 -20.05 13.81
CA SER A 136 10.63 -19.65 15.00
C SER A 136 10.85 -18.17 15.36
N ARG A 137 12.08 -17.67 15.29
CA ARG A 137 12.41 -16.27 15.56
C ARG A 137 11.70 -15.32 14.57
N ILE A 138 11.70 -15.63 13.27
CA ILE A 138 11.03 -14.83 12.26
C ILE A 138 9.51 -14.88 12.44
N LEU A 139 8.93 -16.06 12.69
CA LEU A 139 7.49 -16.23 12.95
C LEU A 139 7.04 -15.41 14.17
N GLN A 140 7.76 -15.50 15.29
CA GLN A 140 7.44 -14.75 16.50
C GLN A 140 7.55 -13.23 16.28
N GLY A 141 8.58 -12.78 15.55
CA GLY A 141 8.73 -11.38 15.17
C GLY A 141 7.55 -10.86 14.35
N LEU A 142 6.97 -11.69 13.50
CA LEU A 142 5.75 -11.39 12.75
C LEU A 142 4.46 -11.65 13.56
N GLY A 143 4.57 -11.97 14.87
CA GLY A 143 3.43 -12.18 15.76
C GLY A 143 2.68 -13.50 15.55
N VAL A 144 3.37 -14.54 15.05
CA VAL A 144 2.83 -15.90 14.98
C VAL A 144 3.33 -16.69 16.21
N SER A 145 2.39 -17.04 17.12
CA SER A 145 2.70 -17.76 18.36
C SER A 145 3.34 -19.13 18.09
N PRO A 146 4.31 -19.58 18.94
CA PRO A 146 4.87 -20.93 18.86
C PRO A 146 3.83 -22.05 18.86
N ASP A 147 2.67 -21.86 19.46
CA ASP A 147 1.59 -22.83 19.50
C ASP A 147 1.07 -23.21 18.09
N PHE A 148 1.24 -22.33 17.11
CA PHE A 148 0.82 -22.56 15.72
C PHE A 148 1.90 -23.21 14.87
N HIS A 149 3.15 -23.33 15.30
CA HIS A 149 4.27 -23.79 14.47
C HIS A 149 4.05 -25.21 13.91
N GLY A 150 3.40 -26.09 14.69
CA GLY A 150 3.06 -27.45 14.28
C GLY A 150 1.70 -27.59 13.56
N THR A 151 0.94 -26.48 13.43
CA THR A 151 -0.39 -26.50 12.81
C THR A 151 -0.26 -26.58 11.28
N MET A 152 -1.20 -27.28 10.63
CA MET A 152 -1.26 -27.31 9.16
C MET A 152 -1.70 -25.96 8.61
N MET A 153 -1.10 -25.53 7.50
CA MET A 153 -1.43 -24.24 6.87
C MET A 153 -2.92 -24.14 6.51
N ARG A 154 -3.57 -25.22 6.09
CA ARG A 154 -5.02 -25.22 5.78
C ARG A 154 -5.91 -24.84 6.96
N ASP A 155 -5.46 -25.13 8.20
CA ASP A 155 -6.21 -24.88 9.43
C ASP A 155 -5.92 -23.49 10.04
N MET A 156 -5.02 -22.72 9.40
CA MET A 156 -4.64 -21.39 9.84
C MET A 156 -5.62 -20.30 9.36
N ASP A 157 -5.79 -19.28 10.19
CA ASP A 157 -6.47 -18.05 9.77
C ASP A 157 -5.77 -17.42 8.55
N PRO A 158 -6.50 -16.96 7.52
CA PRO A 158 -5.92 -16.34 6.32
C PRO A 158 -4.95 -15.21 6.60
N ARG A 159 -5.15 -14.43 7.67
CA ARG A 159 -4.24 -13.35 8.06
C ARG A 159 -2.91 -13.88 8.57
N LEU A 160 -2.94 -14.96 9.35
CA LEU A 160 -1.72 -15.61 9.82
C LEU A 160 -0.99 -16.33 8.68
N LYS A 161 -1.71 -16.89 7.69
CA LYS A 161 -1.09 -17.45 6.48
C LYS A 161 -0.20 -16.43 5.75
N VAL A 162 -0.64 -15.18 5.63
CA VAL A 162 0.16 -14.11 5.00
C VAL A 162 1.47 -13.89 5.76
N LYS A 163 1.42 -13.85 7.11
CA LYS A 163 2.61 -13.71 7.96
C LYS A 163 3.58 -14.89 7.82
N VAL A 164 3.05 -16.12 7.70
CA VAL A 164 3.86 -17.32 7.46
C VAL A 164 4.54 -17.28 6.09
N LEU A 165 3.83 -16.86 5.03
CA LEU A 165 4.44 -16.70 3.70
C LEU A 165 5.49 -15.58 3.65
N LEU A 166 5.30 -14.53 4.43
CA LEU A 166 6.33 -13.50 4.59
C LEU A 166 7.55 -14.08 5.33
N ALA A 167 7.34 -14.82 6.42
CA ALA A 167 8.41 -15.52 7.12
C ALA A 167 9.19 -16.46 6.19
N GLN A 168 8.49 -17.22 5.34
CA GLN A 168 9.09 -18.06 4.29
C GLN A 168 9.99 -17.26 3.35
N ALA A 169 9.52 -16.08 2.89
CA ALA A 169 10.29 -15.24 1.97
C ALA A 169 11.57 -14.68 2.61
N LEU A 170 11.56 -14.42 3.92
CA LEU A 170 12.69 -13.88 4.68
C LEU A 170 13.66 -14.97 5.17
N PHE A 171 13.23 -16.23 5.19
CA PHE A 171 13.96 -17.34 5.81
C PHE A 171 15.28 -17.69 5.12
N GLY A 172 16.29 -17.98 5.94
CA GLY A 172 17.59 -18.49 5.50
C GLY A 172 18.44 -17.44 4.77
N SER A 173 18.23 -16.16 5.00
CA SER A 173 19.04 -15.03 4.49
C SER A 173 19.31 -15.10 2.98
N PRO A 174 18.28 -15.06 2.10
CA PRO A 174 18.48 -15.06 0.65
C PRO A 174 19.27 -13.83 0.21
N ASP A 175 20.09 -13.94 -0.84
CA ASP A 175 20.88 -12.81 -1.37
C ASP A 175 20.00 -11.70 -1.98
N ILE A 176 18.81 -12.07 -2.47
CA ILE A 176 17.85 -11.16 -3.10
C ILE A 176 16.45 -11.49 -2.56
N ILE A 177 15.75 -10.48 -2.08
CA ILE A 177 14.36 -10.59 -1.62
C ILE A 177 13.48 -9.71 -2.52
N LEU A 178 12.40 -10.29 -3.04
CA LEU A 178 11.35 -9.59 -3.78
C LEU A 178 10.05 -9.61 -2.97
N LEU A 179 9.58 -8.44 -2.56
CA LEU A 179 8.37 -8.27 -1.75
C LEU A 179 7.35 -7.44 -2.52
N ASP A 180 6.17 -7.99 -2.77
CA ASP A 180 5.05 -7.26 -3.37
C ASP A 180 3.97 -7.02 -2.31
N GLU A 181 3.84 -5.77 -1.85
CA GLU A 181 2.93 -5.29 -0.79
C GLU A 181 3.04 -6.07 0.53
N PRO A 182 4.24 -6.18 1.13
CA PRO A 182 4.46 -7.01 2.32
C PRO A 182 3.75 -6.49 3.57
N THR A 183 3.43 -5.20 3.64
CA THR A 183 2.76 -4.56 4.78
C THR A 183 1.25 -4.78 4.80
N ASN A 184 0.66 -5.25 3.69
CA ASN A 184 -0.76 -5.52 3.61
C ASN A 184 -1.15 -6.66 4.58
N ASN A 185 -2.20 -6.43 5.36
CA ASN A 185 -2.72 -7.36 6.38
C ASN A 185 -1.77 -7.65 7.56
N LEU A 186 -0.71 -6.86 7.75
CA LEU A 186 0.11 -6.88 8.96
C LEU A 186 -0.46 -5.91 9.99
N ASP A 187 -0.38 -6.30 11.26
CA ASP A 187 -0.56 -5.35 12.36
C ASP A 187 0.68 -4.46 12.53
N LEU A 188 0.52 -3.36 13.24
CA LEU A 188 1.58 -2.36 13.41
C LEU A 188 2.87 -2.95 14.00
N ALA A 189 2.76 -3.85 14.98
CA ALA A 189 3.94 -4.47 15.59
C ALA A 189 4.72 -5.33 14.59
N SER A 190 4.01 -6.09 13.74
CA SER A 190 4.62 -6.86 12.65
C SER A 190 5.27 -5.97 11.59
N VAL A 191 4.69 -4.79 11.30
CA VAL A 191 5.27 -3.82 10.35
C VAL A 191 6.58 -3.25 10.91
N VAL A 192 6.59 -2.79 12.17
CA VAL A 192 7.81 -2.28 12.83
C VAL A 192 8.90 -3.33 12.87
N TRP A 193 8.57 -4.57 13.23
CA TRP A 193 9.53 -5.66 13.22
C TRP A 193 10.11 -5.91 11.80
N LEU A 194 9.26 -5.86 10.77
CA LEU A 194 9.70 -6.02 9.38
C LEU A 194 10.62 -4.87 8.94
N GLU A 195 10.32 -3.63 9.35
CA GLU A 195 11.18 -2.47 9.09
C GLU A 195 12.57 -2.68 9.69
N ASP A 196 12.66 -3.03 10.98
CA ASP A 196 13.92 -3.31 11.67
C ASP A 196 14.70 -4.44 10.98
N PHE A 197 14.02 -5.54 10.63
CA PHE A 197 14.62 -6.66 9.93
C PHE A 197 15.22 -6.27 8.58
N LEU A 198 14.51 -5.45 7.79
CA LEU A 198 14.96 -5.03 6.46
C LEU A 198 16.03 -3.93 6.51
N MET A 199 16.06 -3.09 7.53
CA MET A 199 17.12 -2.08 7.72
C MET A 199 18.48 -2.73 7.98
N ASP A 200 18.50 -3.84 8.73
CA ASP A 200 19.72 -4.57 9.06
C ASP A 200 20.11 -5.61 7.99
N TYR A 201 19.33 -5.70 6.89
CA TYR A 201 19.52 -6.75 5.90
C TYR A 201 20.69 -6.46 4.95
N GLU A 202 21.67 -7.36 4.90
CA GLU A 202 22.89 -7.19 4.07
C GLU A 202 22.71 -7.55 2.59
N GLY A 203 21.63 -8.25 2.22
CA GLY A 203 21.30 -8.63 0.85
C GLY A 203 20.74 -7.49 0.01
N THR A 204 20.15 -7.83 -1.12
CA THR A 204 19.42 -6.90 -1.99
C THR A 204 17.92 -7.07 -1.75
N VAL A 205 17.23 -6.01 -1.37
CA VAL A 205 15.78 -6.03 -1.18
C VAL A 205 15.11 -5.17 -2.26
N LEU A 206 14.09 -5.72 -2.93
CA LEU A 206 13.20 -4.96 -3.80
C LEU A 206 11.79 -5.08 -3.22
N VAL A 207 11.18 -3.95 -2.91
CA VAL A 207 9.85 -3.91 -2.29
C VAL A 207 8.91 -3.00 -3.06
N VAL A 208 7.72 -3.51 -3.38
CA VAL A 208 6.58 -2.70 -3.80
C VAL A 208 5.76 -2.42 -2.55
N SER A 209 5.50 -1.17 -2.24
CA SER A 209 4.60 -0.79 -1.15
C SER A 209 3.86 0.50 -1.45
N HIS A 210 2.66 0.61 -0.92
CA HIS A 210 1.86 1.84 -0.88
C HIS A 210 1.95 2.55 0.47
N ASP A 211 2.75 2.05 1.39
CA ASP A 211 3.04 2.67 2.68
C ASP A 211 4.28 3.59 2.58
N ARG A 212 4.05 4.90 2.70
CA ARG A 212 5.11 5.91 2.60
C ARG A 212 6.08 5.86 3.77
N TYR A 213 5.55 5.63 4.97
CA TYR A 213 6.37 5.58 6.17
C TYR A 213 7.33 4.40 6.10
N PHE A 214 6.83 3.23 5.72
CA PHE A 214 7.63 2.06 5.45
C PHE A 214 8.72 2.32 4.39
N LEU A 215 8.35 2.93 3.23
CA LEU A 215 9.31 3.27 2.18
C LEU A 215 10.37 4.28 2.64
N ASN A 216 10.01 5.22 3.52
CA ASN A 216 10.96 6.20 4.07
C ASN A 216 11.96 5.57 5.03
N ASN A 217 11.52 4.63 5.86
CA ASN A 217 12.36 4.00 6.86
C ASN A 217 13.31 2.97 6.24
N VAL A 218 12.81 2.15 5.32
CA VAL A 218 13.52 0.96 4.85
C VAL A 218 14.31 1.22 3.55
N CYS A 219 13.80 2.08 2.64
CA CYS A 219 14.38 2.21 1.31
C CYS A 219 15.57 3.16 1.25
N THR A 220 16.67 2.69 0.65
CA THR A 220 17.85 3.49 0.28
C THR A 220 17.76 4.08 -1.12
N HIS A 221 16.93 3.46 -1.97
CA HIS A 221 16.70 3.85 -3.36
C HIS A 221 15.23 3.72 -3.73
N ILE A 222 14.77 4.61 -4.61
CA ILE A 222 13.42 4.55 -5.19
C ILE A 222 13.51 4.23 -6.68
N VAL A 223 12.80 3.20 -7.10
CA VAL A 223 12.62 2.77 -8.50
C VAL A 223 11.25 3.21 -8.97
N ASP A 224 11.22 4.27 -9.75
CA ASP A 224 10.01 4.95 -10.21
C ASP A 224 9.58 4.43 -11.58
N ILE A 225 8.41 3.81 -11.66
CA ILE A 225 7.77 3.36 -12.91
C ILE A 225 6.75 4.41 -13.34
N ASP A 226 7.14 5.28 -14.28
CA ASP A 226 6.27 6.30 -14.85
C ASP A 226 6.65 6.60 -16.31
N TYR A 227 5.71 7.12 -17.10
CA TYR A 227 5.90 7.48 -18.50
C TYR A 227 6.38 6.33 -19.41
N GLY A 228 6.05 5.08 -19.06
CA GLY A 228 6.55 3.91 -19.79
C GLY A 228 8.06 3.68 -19.66
N LYS A 229 8.67 4.24 -18.62
CA LYS A 229 10.09 4.11 -18.27
C LYS A 229 10.24 3.74 -16.81
N ILE A 230 11.40 3.17 -16.48
CA ILE A 230 11.78 2.94 -15.09
C ILE A 230 13.05 3.75 -14.82
N LYS A 231 13.02 4.55 -13.74
CA LYS A 231 14.15 5.34 -13.29
C LYS A 231 14.48 5.04 -11.84
N MET A 232 15.76 5.00 -11.52
CA MET A 232 16.24 4.82 -10.15
C MET A 232 16.71 6.14 -9.57
N TYR A 233 16.34 6.41 -8.33
CA TYR A 233 16.75 7.56 -7.55
C TYR A 233 17.43 7.08 -6.28
N VAL A 234 18.52 7.71 -5.89
CA VAL A 234 19.19 7.46 -4.62
C VAL A 234 18.53 8.29 -3.54
N GLY A 235 18.12 7.67 -2.47
CA GLY A 235 17.40 8.28 -1.35
C GLY A 235 16.06 7.58 -1.10
N ASN A 236 15.38 8.00 -0.03
CA ASN A 236 14.08 7.47 0.38
C ASN A 236 12.91 8.12 -0.40
N TYR A 237 11.69 7.76 -0.02
CA TYR A 237 10.48 8.25 -0.70
C TYR A 237 10.33 9.78 -0.64
N ASP A 238 10.59 10.41 0.51
CA ASP A 238 10.44 11.87 0.66
C ASP A 238 11.43 12.62 -0.21
N PHE A 239 12.69 12.18 -0.24
CA PHE A 239 13.70 12.76 -1.13
C PHE A 239 13.30 12.65 -2.61
N TRP A 240 12.80 11.47 -3.01
CA TRP A 240 12.28 11.28 -4.36
C TRP A 240 11.09 12.21 -4.64
N TYR A 241 10.13 12.31 -3.70
CA TYR A 241 8.93 13.13 -3.84
C TYR A 241 9.28 14.61 -4.05
N GLU A 242 10.12 15.19 -3.19
CA GLU A 242 10.58 16.56 -3.30
C GLU A 242 11.33 16.82 -4.61
N SER A 243 12.25 15.91 -4.96
CA SER A 243 13.03 15.99 -6.20
C SER A 243 12.14 15.93 -7.44
N SER A 244 11.13 15.06 -7.44
CA SER A 244 10.19 14.91 -8.56
C SER A 244 9.30 16.15 -8.72
N GLN A 245 8.81 16.72 -7.62
CA GLN A 245 8.03 17.96 -7.61
C GLN A 245 8.85 19.15 -8.15
N LEU A 246 10.08 19.27 -7.69
CA LEU A 246 10.99 20.31 -8.17
C LEU A 246 11.26 20.18 -9.67
N MET A 247 11.54 18.97 -10.14
CA MET A 247 11.79 18.69 -11.55
C MET A 247 10.57 19.03 -12.43
N GLN A 248 9.37 18.62 -12.01
CA GLN A 248 8.13 18.95 -12.71
C GLN A 248 7.90 20.46 -12.80
N LYS A 249 8.17 21.19 -11.71
CA LYS A 249 8.07 22.65 -11.68
C LYS A 249 9.07 23.30 -12.64
N LEU A 250 10.32 22.86 -12.64
CA LEU A 250 11.36 23.36 -13.55
C LEU A 250 10.99 23.13 -15.02
N ILE A 251 10.53 21.93 -15.37
CA ILE A 251 10.10 21.62 -16.74
C ILE A 251 8.91 22.48 -17.15
N LYS A 252 7.93 22.65 -16.26
CA LYS A 252 6.76 23.51 -16.52
C LYS A 252 7.16 24.96 -16.75
N ASP A 253 8.07 25.48 -15.96
CA ASP A 253 8.58 26.86 -16.11
C ASP A 253 9.41 27.02 -17.39
N GLN A 254 10.20 26.01 -17.77
CA GLN A 254 10.95 26.00 -19.02
C GLN A 254 10.00 25.94 -20.22
N ASN A 255 8.99 25.07 -20.21
CA ASN A 255 7.99 24.97 -21.26
C ASN A 255 7.22 26.28 -21.43
N LYS A 256 6.79 26.91 -20.33
CA LYS A 256 6.11 28.21 -20.36
C LYS A 256 6.98 29.29 -21.03
N LYS A 257 8.28 29.34 -20.71
CA LYS A 257 9.24 30.25 -21.33
C LYS A 257 9.45 29.95 -22.83
N ALA A 258 9.51 28.65 -23.19
CA ALA A 258 9.64 28.21 -24.57
C ALA A 258 8.39 28.56 -25.38
N GLU A 259 7.19 28.33 -24.86
CA GLU A 259 5.91 28.70 -25.50
C GLU A 259 5.79 30.21 -25.73
N GLN A 260 6.14 31.02 -24.73
CA GLN A 260 6.18 32.48 -24.88
C GLN A 260 7.13 32.90 -25.99
N LYS A 261 8.34 32.29 -26.03
CA LYS A 261 9.33 32.58 -27.07
C LYS A 261 8.86 32.15 -28.46
N ILE A 262 8.21 30.98 -28.56
CA ILE A 262 7.61 30.49 -29.80
C ILE A 262 6.52 31.46 -30.30
N ALA A 263 5.61 31.92 -29.40
CA ALA A 263 4.56 32.87 -29.73
C ALA A 263 5.12 34.22 -30.22
N GLU A 264 6.18 34.74 -29.55
CA GLU A 264 6.86 35.96 -29.98
C GLU A 264 7.49 35.81 -31.38
N LEU A 265 8.19 34.69 -31.62
CA LEU A 265 8.81 34.41 -32.92
C LEU A 265 7.78 34.23 -34.03
N GLN A 266 6.70 33.52 -33.77
CA GLN A 266 5.59 33.33 -34.71
C GLN A 266 4.91 34.68 -35.05
N SER A 267 4.64 35.51 -34.03
CA SER A 267 4.09 36.85 -34.21
C SER A 267 5.00 37.75 -35.04
N PHE A 268 6.31 37.69 -34.81
CA PHE A 268 7.26 38.44 -35.63
C PHE A 268 7.33 37.92 -37.07
N ILE A 269 7.42 36.60 -37.27
CA ILE A 269 7.46 35.99 -38.60
C ILE A 269 6.19 36.36 -39.41
N SER A 270 5.01 36.29 -38.79
CA SER A 270 3.73 36.62 -39.48
C SER A 270 3.65 38.09 -39.90
N ARG A 271 4.13 39.03 -39.05
CA ARG A 271 4.13 40.48 -39.35
C ARG A 271 5.10 40.87 -40.46
N PHE A 272 6.23 40.16 -40.60
CA PHE A 272 7.32 40.56 -41.50
C PHE A 272 7.59 39.58 -42.64
N ALA A 273 6.79 38.54 -42.81
CA ALA A 273 6.91 37.53 -43.87
C ALA A 273 6.85 38.12 -45.28
N ALA A 274 6.01 39.15 -45.48
CA ALA A 274 5.82 39.84 -46.76
C ALA A 274 6.78 41.02 -47.01
N ASN A 275 7.64 41.39 -46.05
CA ASN A 275 8.49 42.57 -46.13
C ASN A 275 9.91 42.21 -46.66
N LYS A 276 10.21 42.61 -47.92
CA LYS A 276 11.48 42.31 -48.59
C LYS A 276 12.73 42.71 -47.80
N SER A 277 12.71 43.83 -47.07
CA SER A 277 13.87 44.32 -46.34
C SER A 277 14.14 43.53 -45.01
N LYS A 278 13.13 42.87 -44.46
CA LYS A 278 13.19 42.10 -43.22
C LYS A 278 13.15 40.58 -43.44
N SER A 279 13.09 40.13 -44.68
CA SER A 279 13.02 38.71 -45.06
C SER A 279 14.16 37.87 -44.47
N ARG A 280 15.41 38.38 -44.49
CA ARG A 280 16.56 37.68 -43.88
C ARG A 280 16.40 37.49 -42.36
N GLN A 281 15.85 38.49 -41.68
CA GLN A 281 15.58 38.40 -40.23
C GLN A 281 14.46 37.42 -39.93
N ALA A 282 13.40 37.39 -40.73
CA ALA A 282 12.31 36.42 -40.62
C ALA A 282 12.81 34.98 -40.86
N THR A 283 13.67 34.77 -41.84
CA THR A 283 14.29 33.45 -42.09
C THR A 283 15.20 33.00 -40.96
N SER A 284 16.00 33.89 -40.38
CA SER A 284 16.87 33.58 -39.23
C SER A 284 16.01 33.19 -38.02
N ARG A 285 14.89 33.91 -37.76
CA ARG A 285 13.98 33.59 -36.66
C ARG A 285 13.18 32.32 -36.90
N ARG A 286 12.89 31.97 -38.15
CA ARG A 286 12.27 30.68 -38.47
C ARG A 286 13.22 29.51 -38.16
N LYS A 287 14.49 29.63 -38.47
CA LYS A 287 15.51 28.64 -38.07
C LYS A 287 15.68 28.55 -36.55
N LEU A 288 15.47 29.64 -35.83
CA LEU A 288 15.46 29.61 -34.35
C LEU A 288 14.22 28.93 -33.81
N LEU A 289 13.05 29.18 -34.43
CA LEU A 289 11.77 28.54 -34.10
C LEU A 289 11.84 27.02 -34.30
N ASP A 290 12.46 26.58 -35.41
CA ASP A 290 12.65 25.16 -35.73
C ASP A 290 13.60 24.44 -34.75
N LYS A 291 14.40 25.20 -33.99
CA LYS A 291 15.28 24.66 -32.93
C LYS A 291 14.68 24.69 -31.53
N LEU A 292 13.60 25.46 -31.33
CA LEU A 292 12.90 25.50 -30.04
C LEU A 292 11.95 24.30 -29.97
N THR A 293 12.35 23.29 -29.23
CA THR A 293 11.47 22.21 -28.84
C THR A 293 10.84 22.56 -27.50
N VAL A 294 9.52 22.51 -27.42
CA VAL A 294 8.81 22.34 -26.16
C VAL A 294 9.02 20.87 -25.79
N GLU A 295 9.67 20.59 -24.69
CA GLU A 295 9.69 19.23 -24.18
C GLU A 295 8.23 18.82 -23.93
N GLU A 296 7.72 17.94 -24.77
CA GLU A 296 6.44 17.28 -24.48
C GLU A 296 6.62 16.57 -23.13
N MET A 297 5.98 17.12 -22.10
CA MET A 297 5.80 16.35 -20.88
C MET A 297 4.86 15.19 -21.24
N PRO A 298 5.36 13.96 -21.29
CA PRO A 298 4.45 12.83 -21.40
C PRO A 298 3.45 12.95 -20.25
N ALA A 299 2.21 12.60 -20.47
CA ALA A 299 1.23 12.61 -19.39
C ALA A 299 1.66 11.59 -18.33
N SER A 300 2.00 12.05 -17.12
CA SER A 300 2.26 11.14 -16.01
C SER A 300 1.07 10.21 -15.81
N GLY A 301 1.34 8.94 -15.61
CA GLY A 301 0.33 7.98 -15.19
C GLY A 301 -0.23 8.31 -13.79
N ARG A 302 0.51 9.13 -13.03
CA ARG A 302 0.11 9.57 -11.69
C ARG A 302 -0.91 10.67 -11.76
N ARG A 303 -2.08 10.37 -11.27
CA ARG A 303 -3.18 11.32 -11.15
C ARG A 303 -3.65 11.34 -9.71
N TYR A 304 -3.75 12.54 -9.15
CA TYR A 304 -4.27 12.73 -7.80
C TYR A 304 -5.77 12.97 -7.88
N PRO A 305 -6.61 12.14 -7.24
CA PRO A 305 -8.02 12.47 -7.11
C PRO A 305 -8.17 13.74 -6.26
N TRP A 306 -9.22 14.48 -6.48
CA TRP A 306 -9.53 15.62 -5.63
C TRP A 306 -10.40 15.15 -4.47
N VAL A 307 -9.87 15.20 -3.24
CA VAL A 307 -10.61 14.91 -2.02
C VAL A 307 -10.78 16.18 -1.20
N GLY A 308 -12.03 16.54 -0.91
CA GLY A 308 -12.35 17.73 -0.12
C GLY A 308 -13.70 17.58 0.53
N PHE A 309 -13.71 17.46 1.86
CA PHE A 309 -14.93 17.33 2.64
C PHE A 309 -15.44 18.72 3.03
N LYS A 310 -16.73 18.96 2.81
CA LYS A 310 -17.40 20.20 3.15
C LYS A 310 -18.66 19.89 3.90
N ALA A 311 -18.78 20.40 5.13
CA ALA A 311 -19.99 20.24 5.91
C ALA A 311 -21.03 21.31 5.52
N ASP A 312 -22.30 20.90 5.44
CA ASP A 312 -23.42 21.80 5.11
C ASP A 312 -23.80 22.69 6.29
N ARG A 313 -23.54 22.22 7.51
CA ARG A 313 -23.79 22.96 8.76
C ARG A 313 -22.69 22.72 9.79
N GLU A 314 -22.49 23.69 10.65
CA GLU A 314 -21.63 23.52 11.82
C GLU A 314 -22.31 22.61 12.85
N PRO A 315 -21.54 21.67 13.43
CA PRO A 315 -22.09 20.84 14.50
C PRO A 315 -22.23 21.66 15.79
N GLY A 316 -23.23 21.34 16.62
CA GLY A 316 -23.50 21.98 17.92
C GLY A 316 -22.39 21.69 18.95
N LYS A 317 -22.61 22.02 20.23
CA LYS A 317 -21.65 21.81 21.31
C LYS A 317 -21.42 20.33 21.60
N ASP A 318 -22.49 19.56 21.58
CA ASP A 318 -22.48 18.12 21.84
C ASP A 318 -22.22 17.38 20.50
N ARG A 319 -21.28 16.45 20.49
CA ARG A 319 -20.85 15.68 19.31
C ARG A 319 -21.28 14.23 19.41
N LEU A 320 -20.59 13.49 20.27
CA LEU A 320 -20.79 12.08 20.50
C LEU A 320 -20.45 11.74 21.95
N PHE A 321 -21.35 10.97 22.59
CA PHE A 321 -21.17 10.40 23.91
C PHE A 321 -21.27 8.89 23.80
N VAL A 322 -20.24 8.19 24.25
CA VAL A 322 -20.18 6.74 24.37
C VAL A 322 -20.06 6.42 25.86
N THR A 323 -20.96 5.63 26.40
CA THR A 323 -21.03 5.36 27.84
C THR A 323 -21.18 3.87 28.07
N GLU A 324 -20.19 3.25 28.73
CA GLU A 324 -20.16 1.87 29.21
C GLU A 324 -20.50 0.81 28.13
N VAL A 325 -20.11 1.05 26.88
CA VAL A 325 -20.40 0.15 25.75
C VAL A 325 -19.61 -1.13 25.88
N SER A 326 -20.31 -2.26 25.86
CA SER A 326 -19.73 -3.60 25.83
C SER A 326 -20.37 -4.44 24.73
N LYS A 327 -19.59 -5.34 24.11
CA LYS A 327 -20.05 -6.25 23.07
C LYS A 327 -19.27 -7.56 23.10
N THR A 328 -20.01 -8.67 23.02
CA THR A 328 -19.47 -10.02 22.91
C THR A 328 -19.95 -10.65 21.61
N VAL A 329 -19.06 -11.29 20.86
CA VAL A 329 -19.37 -11.99 19.62
C VAL A 329 -18.77 -13.38 19.70
N ASP A 330 -19.57 -14.41 19.41
CA ASP A 330 -19.18 -15.83 19.46
C ASP A 330 -18.50 -16.25 20.78
N GLY A 331 -18.93 -15.65 21.90
CA GLY A 331 -18.38 -15.93 23.23
C GLY A 331 -17.09 -15.17 23.57
N VAL A 332 -16.52 -14.39 22.62
CA VAL A 332 -15.36 -13.53 22.83
C VAL A 332 -15.83 -12.10 23.12
N LYS A 333 -15.39 -11.53 24.23
CA LYS A 333 -15.70 -10.15 24.59
C LYS A 333 -14.81 -9.21 23.79
N LEU A 334 -15.37 -8.55 22.78
CA LEU A 334 -14.63 -7.65 21.88
C LEU A 334 -14.51 -6.24 22.46
N LEU A 335 -15.56 -5.73 23.11
CA LEU A 335 -15.59 -4.42 23.73
C LEU A 335 -15.94 -4.56 25.21
N ASN A 336 -15.15 -3.92 26.07
CA ASN A 336 -15.30 -4.03 27.51
C ASN A 336 -15.43 -2.64 28.14
N ASN A 337 -16.66 -2.23 28.47
CA ASN A 337 -16.96 -1.00 29.21
C ASN A 337 -16.32 0.27 28.60
N ILE A 338 -16.47 0.44 27.29
CA ILE A 338 -15.91 1.55 26.53
C ILE A 338 -16.66 2.83 26.84
N SER A 339 -15.95 3.87 27.31
CA SER A 339 -16.54 5.18 27.59
C SER A 339 -15.62 6.31 27.13
N PHE A 340 -16.12 7.19 26.25
CA PHE A 340 -15.43 8.42 25.85
C PHE A 340 -16.40 9.47 25.33
N ILE A 341 -15.96 10.73 25.31
CA ILE A 341 -16.72 11.87 24.81
C ILE A 341 -15.89 12.54 23.73
N VAL A 342 -16.53 12.91 22.61
CA VAL A 342 -15.86 13.63 21.53
C VAL A 342 -16.04 15.13 21.69
N GLY A 343 -14.94 15.85 21.77
CA GLY A 343 -14.86 17.30 21.88
C GLY A 343 -14.98 18.04 20.54
N LYS A 344 -14.82 19.37 20.59
CA LYS A 344 -15.07 20.26 19.43
C LYS A 344 -14.13 20.02 18.24
N GLU A 345 -12.87 19.72 18.48
CA GLU A 345 -11.82 19.66 17.45
C GLU A 345 -11.12 18.29 17.44
N ASP A 346 -11.75 17.30 18.08
CA ASP A 346 -11.16 15.98 18.18
C ASP A 346 -11.15 15.29 16.81
N LYS A 347 -9.96 14.87 16.40
CA LYS A 347 -9.71 13.93 15.33
C LYS A 347 -9.06 12.70 15.94
N ILE A 348 -9.86 11.64 16.08
CA ILE A 348 -9.52 10.48 16.90
C ILE A 348 -9.09 9.32 16.01
N ALA A 349 -7.90 8.80 16.23
CA ALA A 349 -7.53 7.50 15.69
C ALA A 349 -7.85 6.40 16.70
N ILE A 350 -8.59 5.40 16.26
CA ILE A 350 -8.90 4.20 17.05
C ILE A 350 -7.89 3.13 16.70
N LEU A 351 -7.14 2.70 17.71
CA LEU A 351 -6.19 1.59 17.62
C LEU A 351 -6.73 0.38 18.39
N GLY A 352 -6.24 -0.80 18.07
CA GLY A 352 -6.57 -2.01 18.82
C GLY A 352 -5.88 -3.23 18.20
N LYS A 353 -5.43 -4.15 19.04
CA LYS A 353 -4.84 -5.43 18.59
C LYS A 353 -5.84 -6.27 17.80
N ASN A 354 -7.12 -6.17 18.15
CA ASN A 354 -8.20 -6.87 17.47
C ASN A 354 -8.97 -5.92 16.56
N GLU A 355 -8.70 -6.00 15.25
CA GLU A 355 -9.41 -5.20 14.25
C GLU A 355 -10.93 -5.42 14.26
N LEU A 356 -11.38 -6.62 14.63
CA LEU A 356 -12.80 -6.91 14.73
C LEU A 356 -13.46 -6.06 15.84
N ALA A 357 -12.75 -5.82 16.94
CA ALA A 357 -13.21 -4.94 18.01
C ALA A 357 -13.36 -3.49 17.52
N VAL A 358 -12.40 -2.99 16.74
CA VAL A 358 -12.43 -1.65 16.14
C VAL A 358 -13.62 -1.51 15.18
N THR A 359 -13.76 -2.44 14.25
CA THR A 359 -14.89 -2.46 13.29
C THR A 359 -16.23 -2.57 14.02
N MET A 360 -16.31 -3.39 15.09
CA MET A 360 -17.53 -3.54 15.90
C MET A 360 -17.90 -2.23 16.61
N LEU A 361 -16.91 -1.50 17.15
CA LEU A 361 -17.14 -0.19 17.72
C LEU A 361 -17.76 0.77 16.68
N PHE A 362 -17.19 0.82 15.47
CA PHE A 362 -17.73 1.70 14.41
C PHE A 362 -19.15 1.32 13.99
N LYS A 363 -19.46 0.03 13.86
CA LYS A 363 -20.83 -0.44 13.58
C LYS A 363 -21.83 -0.02 14.67
N ILE A 364 -21.42 -0.13 15.94
CA ILE A 364 -22.24 0.32 17.08
C ILE A 364 -22.42 1.84 17.04
N LEU A 365 -21.38 2.62 16.77
CA LEU A 365 -21.47 4.07 16.64
C LEU A 365 -22.44 4.48 15.53
N MET A 366 -22.47 3.73 14.43
CA MET A 366 -23.35 4.00 13.29
C MET A 366 -24.77 3.40 13.43
N GLY A 367 -25.02 2.61 14.49
CA GLY A 367 -26.30 1.96 14.73
C GLY A 367 -26.58 0.76 13.81
N GLU A 368 -25.53 0.21 13.17
CA GLU A 368 -25.62 -1.03 12.38
C GLU A 368 -25.64 -2.27 13.29
N GLU A 369 -25.10 -2.15 14.50
CA GLU A 369 -25.08 -3.18 15.53
C GLU A 369 -25.50 -2.57 16.89
N GLU A 370 -26.23 -3.35 17.70
CA GLU A 370 -26.59 -2.96 19.06
C GLU A 370 -25.52 -3.43 20.05
N PRO A 371 -25.12 -2.60 21.02
CA PRO A 371 -24.26 -3.04 22.11
C PRO A 371 -25.00 -3.99 23.07
N ASP A 372 -24.29 -4.88 23.74
CA ASP A 372 -24.86 -5.75 24.77
C ASP A 372 -25.21 -4.93 26.03
N SER A 373 -24.43 -3.89 26.31
CA SER A 373 -24.70 -2.91 27.37
C SER A 373 -24.11 -1.55 27.01
N GLY A 374 -24.56 -0.52 27.71
CA GLY A 374 -24.11 0.85 27.47
C GLY A 374 -24.99 1.60 26.47
N THR A 375 -24.58 2.83 26.12
CA THR A 375 -25.32 3.70 25.21
C THR A 375 -24.43 4.55 24.35
N VAL A 376 -24.88 4.81 23.12
CA VAL A 376 -24.25 5.76 22.17
C VAL A 376 -25.24 6.89 21.91
N LYS A 377 -24.84 8.13 22.12
CA LYS A 377 -25.69 9.30 21.90
C LYS A 377 -24.98 10.33 21.01
N TRP A 378 -25.54 10.60 19.86
CA TRP A 378 -25.11 11.66 18.96
C TRP A 378 -25.72 13.01 19.32
N GLY A 379 -24.97 14.08 19.10
CA GLY A 379 -25.48 15.44 19.23
C GLY A 379 -26.58 15.75 18.19
N ALA A 380 -27.60 16.52 18.58
CA ALA A 380 -28.77 16.79 17.73
C ALA A 380 -28.44 17.47 16.38
N SER A 381 -27.33 18.17 16.28
CA SER A 381 -26.87 18.83 15.04
C SER A 381 -25.76 18.08 14.32
N THR A 382 -25.34 16.92 14.84
CA THR A 382 -24.29 16.10 14.23
C THR A 382 -24.89 15.28 13.10
N THR A 383 -24.24 15.38 11.93
CA THR A 383 -24.54 14.58 10.74
C THR A 383 -23.34 13.70 10.42
N GLN A 384 -23.55 12.40 10.32
CA GLN A 384 -22.49 11.42 10.16
C GLN A 384 -22.34 10.99 8.70
N ALA A 385 -21.09 10.78 8.26
CA ALA A 385 -20.78 10.01 7.07
C ALA A 385 -19.86 8.84 7.46
N TYR A 386 -20.20 7.66 7.00
CA TYR A 386 -19.51 6.42 7.34
C TYR A 386 -18.85 5.78 6.13
N PHE A 387 -17.58 5.42 6.30
CA PHE A 387 -16.82 4.57 5.41
C PHE A 387 -16.58 3.23 6.11
N PRO A 388 -17.35 2.17 5.80
CA PRO A 388 -17.18 0.86 6.41
C PRO A 388 -15.96 0.14 5.82
N LYS A 389 -15.32 -0.74 6.60
CA LYS A 389 -14.20 -1.59 6.16
C LYS A 389 -14.63 -2.50 5.01
N ASP A 390 -15.78 -3.19 5.13
CA ASP A 390 -16.40 -3.91 4.02
C ASP A 390 -17.50 -3.06 3.39
N HIS A 391 -17.23 -2.59 2.21
CA HIS A 391 -18.15 -1.77 1.41
C HIS A 391 -18.70 -2.49 0.18
N ASN A 392 -18.43 -3.80 0.01
CA ASN A 392 -18.88 -4.58 -1.13
C ASN A 392 -20.40 -4.60 -1.26
N SER A 393 -21.12 -4.63 -0.15
CA SER A 393 -22.59 -4.60 -0.12
C SER A 393 -23.21 -3.41 -0.85
N TYR A 394 -22.49 -2.30 -1.00
CA TYR A 394 -22.94 -1.12 -1.76
C TYR A 394 -22.88 -1.31 -3.27
N PHE A 395 -22.15 -2.33 -3.75
CA PHE A 395 -21.84 -2.53 -5.16
C PHE A 395 -22.34 -3.86 -5.74
N GLU A 396 -22.32 -4.96 -4.97
CA GLU A 396 -22.54 -6.33 -5.47
C GLU A 396 -23.95 -6.58 -5.97
N ASN A 397 -24.97 -6.02 -5.33
CA ASN A 397 -26.38 -6.18 -5.69
C ASN A 397 -26.95 -4.95 -6.39
N CYS A 398 -26.09 -4.18 -7.07
CA CYS A 398 -26.46 -2.92 -7.68
C CYS A 398 -26.24 -2.97 -9.20
N ASP A 399 -27.32 -2.82 -9.97
CA ASP A 399 -27.27 -2.82 -11.43
C ASP A 399 -27.09 -1.42 -12.04
N TYR A 400 -26.89 -0.40 -11.21
CA TYR A 400 -26.64 0.95 -11.68
C TYR A 400 -25.26 1.07 -12.34
N ASP A 401 -25.15 1.98 -13.30
CA ASP A 401 -23.86 2.53 -13.69
C ASP A 401 -23.34 3.50 -12.61
N LEU A 402 -22.08 3.89 -12.72
CA LEU A 402 -21.43 4.76 -11.74
C LEU A 402 -22.11 6.14 -11.64
N MET A 403 -22.63 6.67 -12.76
CA MET A 403 -23.33 7.95 -12.82
C MET A 403 -24.64 7.90 -12.04
N ASP A 404 -25.45 6.85 -12.27
CA ASP A 404 -26.74 6.67 -11.61
C ASP A 404 -26.56 6.30 -10.13
N TRP A 405 -25.52 5.53 -9.82
CA TRP A 405 -25.17 5.23 -8.44
C TRP A 405 -24.81 6.51 -7.66
N MET A 406 -23.98 7.38 -8.23
CA MET A 406 -23.57 8.63 -7.61
C MET A 406 -24.74 9.62 -7.47
N ARG A 407 -25.68 9.62 -8.44
CA ARG A 407 -26.88 10.48 -8.44
C ARG A 407 -27.77 10.29 -7.22
N GLN A 408 -27.72 9.09 -6.60
CA GLN A 408 -28.52 8.81 -5.40
C GLN A 408 -28.07 9.62 -4.18
N PHE A 409 -26.77 9.95 -4.12
CA PHE A 409 -26.13 10.60 -2.97
C PHE A 409 -25.91 12.11 -3.18
N SER A 410 -26.14 12.63 -4.39
CA SER A 410 -25.92 14.02 -4.73
C SER A 410 -27.23 14.83 -4.62
N GLU A 411 -27.16 16.04 -4.04
CA GLU A 411 -28.24 17.02 -4.12
C GLU A 411 -28.42 17.55 -5.55
N ASP A 412 -27.30 17.85 -6.21
CA ASP A 412 -27.29 18.26 -7.62
C ASP A 412 -27.26 17.04 -8.53
N LYS A 413 -28.42 16.69 -9.10
CA LYS A 413 -28.62 15.51 -9.93
C LYS A 413 -28.28 15.73 -11.43
N ARG A 414 -27.81 16.92 -11.80
CA ARG A 414 -27.46 17.24 -13.20
C ARG A 414 -26.25 16.41 -13.63
N GLU A 415 -26.35 15.81 -14.80
CA GLU A 415 -25.30 14.99 -15.40
C GLU A 415 -23.98 15.75 -15.54
N SER A 416 -24.00 17.00 -15.95
CA SER A 416 -22.80 17.84 -16.11
C SER A 416 -22.05 18.04 -14.79
N TYR A 417 -22.77 18.19 -13.68
CA TYR A 417 -22.17 18.30 -12.34
C TYR A 417 -21.53 16.99 -11.91
N LEU A 418 -22.28 15.89 -12.01
CA LEU A 418 -21.81 14.57 -11.60
C LEU A 418 -20.62 14.11 -12.45
N ARG A 419 -20.64 14.34 -13.77
CA ARG A 419 -19.52 14.04 -14.67
C ARG A 419 -18.26 14.84 -14.29
N THR A 420 -18.41 16.12 -13.97
CA THR A 420 -17.30 16.97 -13.52
C THR A 420 -16.76 16.48 -12.17
N PHE A 421 -17.63 16.10 -11.25
CA PHE A 421 -17.27 15.58 -9.95
C PHE A 421 -16.51 14.24 -10.06
N LEU A 422 -17.06 13.28 -10.83
CA LEU A 422 -16.43 11.99 -11.10
C LEU A 422 -15.09 12.16 -11.83
N GLY A 423 -14.99 13.12 -12.77
CA GLY A 423 -13.73 13.44 -13.43
C GLY A 423 -12.63 13.87 -12.47
N ARG A 424 -12.97 14.64 -11.41
CA ARG A 424 -12.04 14.99 -10.33
C ARG A 424 -11.62 13.78 -9.49
N MET A 425 -12.46 12.75 -9.42
CA MET A 425 -12.18 11.47 -8.75
C MET A 425 -11.53 10.45 -9.70
N LEU A 426 -11.02 10.91 -10.85
CA LEU A 426 -10.29 10.13 -11.86
C LEU A 426 -11.15 9.12 -12.63
N PHE A 427 -12.46 9.30 -12.68
CA PHE A 427 -13.34 8.59 -13.59
C PHE A 427 -13.55 9.45 -14.84
N SER A 428 -13.06 9.01 -15.99
CA SER A 428 -13.08 9.81 -17.22
C SER A 428 -13.64 9.05 -18.42
N GLY A 429 -14.15 9.80 -19.40
CA GLY A 429 -14.70 9.21 -20.62
C GLY A 429 -15.87 8.28 -20.35
N ASP A 430 -15.77 7.05 -20.82
CA ASP A 430 -16.81 6.01 -20.68
C ASP A 430 -16.80 5.31 -19.31
N ASP A 431 -15.78 5.55 -18.46
CA ASP A 431 -15.70 4.96 -17.12
C ASP A 431 -16.91 5.33 -16.26
N VAL A 432 -17.51 6.49 -16.47
CA VAL A 432 -18.69 6.95 -15.72
C VAL A 432 -19.95 6.13 -15.99
N TYR A 433 -19.97 5.34 -17.05
CA TYR A 433 -21.09 4.44 -17.41
C TYR A 433 -20.78 2.96 -17.13
N LYS A 434 -19.64 2.66 -16.52
CA LYS A 434 -19.34 1.29 -16.07
C LYS A 434 -20.35 0.86 -15.00
N PRO A 435 -20.87 -0.38 -15.06
CA PRO A 435 -21.64 -0.95 -13.97
C PRO A 435 -20.80 -0.98 -12.68
N VAL A 436 -21.38 -0.53 -11.56
CA VAL A 436 -20.60 -0.42 -10.30
C VAL A 436 -20.10 -1.75 -9.77
N LYS A 437 -20.73 -2.87 -10.14
CA LYS A 437 -20.31 -4.23 -9.77
C LYS A 437 -18.98 -4.67 -10.37
N VAL A 438 -18.52 -4.06 -11.48
CA VAL A 438 -17.25 -4.42 -12.13
C VAL A 438 -16.09 -3.49 -11.75
N LEU A 439 -16.32 -2.55 -10.84
CA LEU A 439 -15.27 -1.63 -10.37
C LEU A 439 -14.19 -2.38 -9.60
N SER A 440 -12.94 -1.98 -9.81
CA SER A 440 -11.80 -2.45 -9.01
C SER A 440 -11.90 -1.98 -7.55
N GLY A 441 -11.13 -2.61 -6.64
CA GLY A 441 -11.11 -2.22 -5.23
C GLY A 441 -10.83 -0.73 -5.02
N GLY A 442 -9.81 -0.17 -5.66
CA GLY A 442 -9.48 1.25 -5.57
C GLY A 442 -10.55 2.17 -6.18
N GLU A 443 -11.22 1.75 -7.26
CA GLU A 443 -12.36 2.47 -7.83
C GLU A 443 -13.55 2.49 -6.86
N LYS A 444 -13.88 1.35 -6.22
CA LYS A 444 -14.93 1.26 -5.19
C LYS A 444 -14.63 2.19 -4.01
N VAL A 445 -13.40 2.21 -3.52
CA VAL A 445 -12.97 3.10 -2.44
C VAL A 445 -13.13 4.57 -2.84
N ARG A 446 -12.69 4.98 -4.04
CA ARG A 446 -12.90 6.35 -4.55
C ARG A 446 -14.39 6.70 -4.66
N CYS A 447 -15.26 5.76 -5.03
CA CYS A 447 -16.72 5.96 -5.03
C CYS A 447 -17.26 6.19 -3.62
N MET A 448 -16.82 5.41 -2.63
CA MET A 448 -17.23 5.58 -1.24
C MET A 448 -16.76 6.92 -0.66
N ILE A 449 -15.52 7.34 -0.93
CA ILE A 449 -15.03 8.67 -0.56
C ILE A 449 -15.90 9.76 -1.23
N SER A 450 -16.25 9.59 -2.50
CA SER A 450 -17.13 10.49 -3.25
C SER A 450 -18.52 10.61 -2.60
N LYS A 451 -19.11 9.49 -2.20
CA LYS A 451 -20.37 9.45 -1.45
C LYS A 451 -20.26 10.25 -0.14
N MET A 452 -19.17 10.08 0.61
CA MET A 452 -18.96 10.83 1.84
C MET A 452 -18.80 12.33 1.59
N MET A 453 -18.08 12.75 0.54
CA MET A 453 -17.94 14.16 0.18
C MET A 453 -19.28 14.80 -0.20
N LEU A 454 -20.16 14.05 -0.86
CA LEU A 454 -21.48 14.53 -1.28
C LEU A 454 -22.51 14.57 -0.13
N SER A 455 -22.25 13.89 0.97
CA SER A 455 -23.20 13.83 2.11
C SER A 455 -23.30 15.13 2.91
N GLY A 456 -22.34 16.06 2.74
CA GLY A 456 -22.31 17.30 3.52
C GLY A 456 -22.19 17.09 5.05
N ALA A 457 -21.72 15.92 5.49
CA ALA A 457 -21.63 15.56 6.90
C ALA A 457 -20.59 16.39 7.65
N ASN A 458 -20.87 16.67 8.92
CA ASN A 458 -19.97 17.40 9.80
C ASN A 458 -19.21 16.49 10.79
N PHE A 459 -19.38 15.19 10.68
CA PHE A 459 -18.67 14.16 11.44
C PHE A 459 -18.34 12.98 10.51
N LEU A 460 -17.08 12.65 10.39
CA LEU A 460 -16.62 11.55 9.54
C LEU A 460 -16.22 10.34 10.40
N VAL A 461 -16.68 9.17 10.01
CA VAL A 461 -16.29 7.88 10.60
C VAL A 461 -15.70 7.02 9.49
N LEU A 462 -14.42 6.60 9.63
CA LEU A 462 -13.72 5.86 8.57
C LEU A 462 -13.04 4.62 9.14
N ASP A 463 -13.42 3.46 8.63
CA ASP A 463 -12.79 2.18 8.98
C ASP A 463 -11.86 1.71 7.86
N GLN A 464 -10.55 1.82 8.07
CA GLN A 464 -9.49 1.43 7.14
C GLN A 464 -9.62 2.04 5.72
N PRO A 465 -9.77 3.38 5.58
CA PRO A 465 -10.07 4.02 4.29
C PRO A 465 -8.91 4.01 3.29
N THR A 466 -7.71 3.64 3.71
CA THR A 466 -6.49 3.59 2.87
C THR A 466 -6.32 2.27 2.14
N ASN A 467 -7.05 1.23 2.54
CA ASN A 467 -6.96 -0.09 1.90
C ASN A 467 -7.33 0.00 0.41
N HIS A 468 -6.53 -0.66 -0.44
CA HIS A 468 -6.68 -0.69 -1.90
C HIS A 468 -6.47 0.66 -2.63
N LEU A 469 -6.07 1.72 -1.95
CA LEU A 469 -5.69 2.98 -2.57
C LEU A 469 -4.21 2.97 -3.00
N ASP A 470 -3.91 3.68 -4.08
CA ASP A 470 -2.54 3.99 -4.47
C ASP A 470 -1.99 5.19 -3.65
N LEU A 471 -0.68 5.37 -3.68
CA LEU A 471 0.01 6.44 -2.95
C LEU A 471 -0.57 7.83 -3.24
N GLU A 472 -0.97 8.09 -4.48
CA GLU A 472 -1.55 9.35 -4.92
C GLU A 472 -2.94 9.57 -4.30
N SER A 473 -3.76 8.52 -4.24
CA SER A 473 -5.10 8.57 -3.63
C SER A 473 -5.03 8.67 -2.11
N ILE A 474 -4.10 7.97 -1.48
CA ILE A 474 -3.82 8.09 -0.04
C ILE A 474 -3.41 9.52 0.31
N ALA A 475 -2.50 10.11 -0.50
CA ALA A 475 -2.09 11.51 -0.30
C ALA A 475 -3.26 12.49 -0.40
N ALA A 476 -4.10 12.31 -1.41
CA ALA A 476 -5.25 13.16 -1.62
C ALA A 476 -6.26 13.02 -0.46
N LEU A 477 -6.49 11.80 0.02
CA LEU A 477 -7.36 11.54 1.17
C LEU A 477 -6.79 12.18 2.45
N ASN A 478 -5.49 12.00 2.71
CA ASN A 478 -4.81 12.58 3.86
C ASN A 478 -4.98 14.11 3.88
N ASN A 479 -4.65 14.79 2.78
CA ASN A 479 -4.81 16.24 2.66
C ASN A 479 -6.26 16.68 2.85
N GLY A 480 -7.22 15.90 2.34
CA GLY A 480 -8.64 16.18 2.49
C GLY A 480 -9.13 16.05 3.95
N LEU A 481 -8.65 15.04 4.69
CA LEU A 481 -8.97 14.83 6.09
C LEU A 481 -8.25 15.83 7.01
N GLU A 482 -7.00 16.17 6.71
CA GLU A 482 -6.26 17.20 7.43
C GLU A 482 -6.95 18.56 7.32
N ALA A 483 -7.39 18.94 6.11
CA ALA A 483 -8.08 20.20 5.84
C ALA A 483 -9.51 20.24 6.41
N PHE A 484 -10.11 19.11 6.75
CA PHE A 484 -11.46 19.06 7.32
C PHE A 484 -11.48 19.64 8.73
N LYS A 485 -12.35 20.62 8.97
CA LYS A 485 -12.36 21.45 10.21
C LYS A 485 -13.10 20.81 11.40
N TYR A 486 -13.85 19.75 11.16
CA TYR A 486 -14.72 19.15 12.17
C TYR A 486 -14.22 17.78 12.61
N ASN A 487 -15.07 17.04 13.28
CA ASN A 487 -14.69 15.81 13.94
C ASN A 487 -14.49 14.64 12.97
N ILE A 488 -13.47 13.86 13.27
CA ILE A 488 -13.15 12.61 12.56
C ILE A 488 -12.91 11.53 13.62
N ILE A 489 -13.46 10.35 13.40
CA ILE A 489 -13.03 9.11 14.07
C ILE A 489 -12.63 8.15 12.98
N PHE A 490 -11.43 7.58 13.05
CA PHE A 490 -10.95 6.67 12.01
C PHE A 490 -10.05 5.58 12.58
N SER A 491 -9.92 4.49 11.83
CA SER A 491 -8.87 3.49 12.00
C SER A 491 -8.04 3.45 10.72
N SER A 492 -6.75 3.28 10.84
CA SER A 492 -5.86 3.08 9.69
C SER A 492 -4.57 2.40 10.13
N HIS A 493 -4.00 1.59 9.23
CA HIS A 493 -2.64 1.08 9.35
C HIS A 493 -1.61 2.04 8.72
N ASP A 494 -2.08 3.06 8.00
CA ASP A 494 -1.22 4.08 7.41
C ASP A 494 -0.72 5.03 8.52
N HIS A 495 0.57 4.91 8.83
CA HIS A 495 1.24 5.71 9.84
C HIS A 495 1.14 7.21 9.54
N GLN A 496 1.39 7.61 8.28
CA GLN A 496 1.37 9.00 7.86
C GLN A 496 -0.02 9.63 8.05
N LEU A 497 -1.08 8.89 7.65
CA LEU A 497 -2.45 9.35 7.84
C LEU A 497 -2.76 9.54 9.33
N THR A 498 -2.38 8.56 10.15
CA THR A 498 -2.63 8.62 11.60
C THR A 498 -1.86 9.76 12.24
N GLN A 499 -0.58 9.95 11.89
CA GLN A 499 0.28 11.01 12.43
C GLN A 499 -0.19 12.42 12.05
N THR A 500 -0.65 12.63 10.81
CA THR A 500 -0.99 13.97 10.32
C THR A 500 -2.42 14.39 10.63
N VAL A 501 -3.34 13.44 10.75
CA VAL A 501 -4.77 13.72 10.95
C VAL A 501 -5.16 13.65 12.43
N ALA A 502 -4.66 12.65 13.19
CA ALA A 502 -5.09 12.47 14.57
C ALA A 502 -4.43 13.47 15.53
N ASN A 503 -5.22 14.00 16.45
CA ASN A 503 -4.77 14.76 17.62
C ASN A 503 -5.12 14.06 18.94
N ARG A 504 -5.77 12.90 18.86
CA ARG A 504 -6.16 12.06 19.99
C ARG A 504 -6.14 10.60 19.57
N ILE A 505 -5.56 9.76 20.42
CA ILE A 505 -5.46 8.32 20.21
C ILE A 505 -6.32 7.61 21.26
N ILE A 506 -7.16 6.69 20.81
CA ILE A 506 -7.91 5.78 21.68
C ILE A 506 -7.55 4.36 21.29
N GLU A 507 -6.90 3.64 22.19
CA GLU A 507 -6.58 2.22 21.99
C GLU A 507 -7.60 1.35 22.73
N ILE A 508 -8.18 0.38 22.01
CA ILE A 508 -9.06 -0.64 22.57
C ILE A 508 -8.18 -1.78 23.12
N THR A 509 -8.32 -2.05 24.40
CA THR A 509 -7.65 -3.13 25.12
C THR A 509 -8.65 -4.13 25.68
N ASP A 510 -8.20 -5.27 26.17
CA ASP A 510 -9.06 -6.29 26.79
C ASP A 510 -9.76 -5.76 28.06
N ASP A 511 -9.13 -4.82 28.76
CA ASP A 511 -9.64 -4.22 30.00
C ASP A 511 -10.46 -2.93 29.79
N GLY A 512 -10.60 -2.45 28.54
CA GLY A 512 -11.31 -1.21 28.22
C GLY A 512 -10.60 -0.36 27.18
N ILE A 513 -10.34 0.93 27.47
CA ILE A 513 -9.63 1.83 26.55
C ILE A 513 -8.48 2.57 27.22
N ILE A 514 -7.46 2.88 26.43
CA ILE A 514 -6.44 3.87 26.76
C ILE A 514 -6.72 5.11 25.88
N ASP A 515 -7.00 6.24 26.51
CA ASP A 515 -7.36 7.49 25.83
C ASP A 515 -6.31 8.56 26.10
N ARG A 516 -5.68 9.10 25.03
CA ARG A 516 -4.61 10.08 25.14
C ARG A 516 -4.74 11.19 24.09
N MET A 517 -4.61 12.43 24.57
CA MET A 517 -4.52 13.62 23.72
C MET A 517 -3.06 13.80 23.27
N CYS A 518 -2.67 13.11 22.23
CA CYS A 518 -1.32 13.13 21.67
C CYS A 518 -1.35 12.78 20.19
N THR A 519 -0.24 13.04 19.49
CA THR A 519 0.00 12.56 18.12
C THR A 519 0.37 11.07 18.14
N PHE A 520 0.39 10.44 16.96
CA PHE A 520 0.68 9.02 16.87
C PHE A 520 2.14 8.70 17.26
N ASP A 521 3.11 9.51 16.82
CA ASP A 521 4.53 9.32 17.18
C ASP A 521 4.77 9.50 18.69
N GLU A 522 4.09 10.47 19.31
CA GLU A 522 4.14 10.65 20.78
C GLU A 522 3.55 9.43 21.49
N TYR A 523 2.47 8.87 20.96
CA TYR A 523 1.86 7.66 21.50
C TYR A 523 2.81 6.45 21.41
N MET A 524 3.42 6.23 20.26
CA MET A 524 4.38 5.14 20.04
C MET A 524 5.60 5.26 20.96
N ASN A 525 6.14 6.47 21.14
CA ASN A 525 7.25 6.73 22.07
C ASN A 525 6.87 6.44 23.53
N LEU A 526 5.64 6.73 23.94
CA LEU A 526 5.16 6.45 25.31
C LEU A 526 4.94 4.96 25.57
N THR A 527 4.62 4.18 24.53
CA THR A 527 4.38 2.73 24.63
C THR A 527 5.60 1.89 24.31
N GLY A 528 6.76 2.54 24.03
CA GLY A 528 8.03 1.86 23.73
C GLY A 528 8.01 1.16 22.36
N GLY A 529 7.21 1.66 21.40
CA GLY A 529 7.06 1.05 20.07
C GLY A 529 6.27 -0.26 20.06
N THR A 530 5.85 -0.73 21.23
CA THR A 530 4.99 -1.89 21.39
C THR A 530 3.63 -1.44 21.89
N ILE A 531 2.58 -1.87 21.23
CA ILE A 531 1.24 -1.89 21.87
C ILE A 531 1.41 -2.79 23.10
N PRO A 532 1.23 -2.29 24.33
CA PRO A 532 1.60 -3.03 25.54
C PRO A 532 0.95 -4.40 25.56
N GLU A 533 1.77 -5.45 25.67
CA GLU A 533 1.30 -6.74 26.14
C GLU A 533 1.01 -6.61 27.64
N ARG A 534 -0.24 -6.57 28.02
CA ARG A 534 -0.72 -6.84 29.36
C ARG A 534 -1.90 -7.78 29.31
#